data_4f11d9ea9715eb64c006ac0ac154dd6e
#
_entry.id   4f11d9ea9715eb64c006ac0ac154dd6e
#
_cell.length_a   1.000
_cell.length_b   1.000
_cell.length_c   1.000
_cell.angle_alpha   90.00
_cell.angle_beta   90.00
_cell.angle_gamma   90.00
#
_symmetry.space_group_name_H-M   'P 1'
#
loop_
_entity.id
_entity.type
_entity.pdbx_description
1 polymer ?
#
loop_
_entity_poly.entity_id
_entity_poly.type
_entity_poly.pdbx_seq_one_letter_code
_entity_poly.pdbx_strand_id
1 'polypeptide(L)'
;MEKGTEALNSKVDKFQRATPNTVLVDSILLPSKLKLALTTLIFVIVLLIGLGNPGGILAQEASEDSGLEDALSGFDDEASADEDDALSGFDDGTDESGSAEDTDATEEEASWKQAFSGFSGSTGFSASYSFAKEAPADATQADWSGLTKLRPYFSLTWDAKLGENWKTRISGKAFYDFAYGMKDRETFSEEVLSELEKEAELREFYLEGSPFGSLDIKLGKQIVAWGVANSLRVVDVLNPTDSREFGMTDLEDVRLPIAMTKLDYYLGDFKLEAVAVHQIEFNKSPPFGSDYNPSTQVITEVIQESSSENTEYGLALIGTFSGWDASLHWAQYYDDSAHFKITKITVIPGVGAVPTLEQRHSRLTMGGATLSIPSGNFLWKAEAAKLQGMEFALVTDKTFARTDALVGTEYSGWSDTSLTLEFGVQHINDFDVTLEASPDSQLEDRIATTVSFMQDYINQTLHLSMFGMMIGKSGQDGGLNRMSLEYDVMDAFSVTGGVMLYQTGDNAYFQSLNENDRLFFDARYSF
;
A
#
# COMPACT_ATOMS: atom_id res chain seq x y z
N MET A 1 59.79 -6.85 -38.32
CA MET A 1 58.55 -6.04 -38.46
C MET A 1 57.52 -6.36 -37.37
N GLU A 2 57.88 -7.00 -36.27
CA GLU A 2 56.95 -7.47 -35.21
C GLU A 2 56.96 -6.66 -33.92
N LYS A 3 57.84 -5.67 -33.80
CA LYS A 3 57.92 -4.82 -32.59
C LYS A 3 57.25 -3.47 -32.68
N GLY A 4 56.58 -3.15 -33.82
CA GLY A 4 55.90 -1.89 -34.04
C GLY A 4 54.37 -1.96 -33.78
N THR A 5 53.80 -3.13 -33.77
CA THR A 5 52.34 -3.33 -33.66
C THR A 5 51.83 -3.45 -32.21
N GLU A 6 52.66 -3.91 -31.27
CA GLU A 6 52.31 -3.98 -29.83
C GLU A 6 52.29 -2.61 -29.13
N ALA A 7 53.08 -1.64 -29.61
CA ALA A 7 53.10 -0.29 -29.05
C ALA A 7 51.94 0.60 -29.48
N LEU A 8 51.24 0.25 -30.58
CA LEU A 8 50.09 1.00 -31.07
C LEU A 8 48.80 0.52 -30.42
N ASN A 9 48.68 -0.79 -30.15
CA ASN A 9 47.51 -1.36 -29.46
C ASN A 9 47.45 -0.96 -27.97
N SER A 10 48.60 -0.76 -27.32
CA SER A 10 48.59 -0.32 -25.90
C SER A 10 48.25 1.17 -25.73
N LYS A 11 48.26 1.98 -26.77
CA LYS A 11 47.84 3.40 -26.73
C LYS A 11 46.37 3.60 -27.12
N VAL A 12 45.77 2.70 -27.87
CA VAL A 12 44.34 2.76 -28.21
C VAL A 12 43.50 2.31 -27.04
N ASP A 13 43.96 1.32 -26.25
CA ASP A 13 43.26 0.85 -25.04
C ASP A 13 43.27 1.86 -23.86
N LYS A 14 44.14 2.88 -23.92
CA LYS A 14 44.17 3.94 -22.90
C LYS A 14 43.28 5.15 -23.21
N PHE A 15 42.76 5.25 -24.42
CA PHE A 15 41.91 6.39 -24.84
C PHE A 15 40.41 6.07 -24.87
N GLN A 16 40.02 4.79 -24.70
CA GLN A 16 38.61 4.38 -24.59
C GLN A 16 38.08 4.23 -23.15
N ARG A 17 38.87 4.60 -22.13
CA ARG A 17 38.45 4.56 -20.74
C ARG A 17 38.44 5.93 -20.07
N ALA A 18 37.80 6.90 -20.70
CA ALA A 18 37.48 8.15 -20.04
C ALA A 18 36.22 8.77 -20.66
N THR A 19 35.07 8.20 -20.30
CA THR A 19 33.81 8.93 -20.41
C THR A 19 33.57 9.61 -19.06
N PRO A 20 33.28 10.92 -19.00
CA PRO A 20 33.15 11.68 -17.75
C PRO A 20 31.91 11.36 -16.92
N ASN A 21 31.08 10.43 -17.36
CA ASN A 21 29.80 10.13 -16.68
C ASN A 21 29.83 8.97 -15.67
N THR A 22 30.92 8.18 -15.62
CA THR A 22 30.98 7.02 -14.72
C THR A 22 31.38 7.37 -13.29
N VAL A 23 31.96 8.55 -13.05
CA VAL A 23 32.48 8.93 -11.72
C VAL A 23 31.38 9.47 -10.78
N LEU A 24 30.24 9.89 -11.31
CA LEU A 24 29.13 10.45 -10.51
C LEU A 24 28.11 9.38 -10.09
N VAL A 25 28.05 8.25 -10.80
CA VAL A 25 27.06 7.19 -10.53
C VAL A 25 27.58 6.22 -9.45
N ASP A 26 28.88 5.91 -9.46
CA ASP A 26 29.50 5.04 -8.42
C ASP A 26 29.47 5.64 -7.00
N SER A 27 29.21 6.93 -6.87
CA SER A 27 29.13 7.60 -5.55
C SER A 27 27.72 7.60 -4.93
N ILE A 28 26.69 7.14 -5.64
CA ILE A 28 25.29 7.14 -5.17
C ILE A 28 24.82 5.74 -4.76
N LEU A 29 25.52 4.66 -5.18
CA LEU A 29 25.24 3.31 -4.72
C LEU A 29 25.63 3.15 -3.26
N LEU A 30 24.65 3.25 -2.37
CA LEU A 30 24.85 2.99 -0.94
C LEU A 30 25.06 1.48 -0.73
N PRO A 31 26.21 1.05 -0.15
CA PRO A 31 26.43 -0.35 0.21
C PRO A 31 25.29 -0.87 1.09
N SER A 32 24.93 -2.14 0.97
CA SER A 32 23.84 -2.76 1.76
C SER A 32 24.00 -2.56 3.28
N LYS A 33 25.25 -2.58 3.79
CA LYS A 33 25.55 -2.25 5.19
C LYS A 33 25.27 -0.78 5.54
N LEU A 34 25.41 0.12 4.58
CA LEU A 34 25.14 1.54 4.79
C LEU A 34 23.62 1.82 4.68
N LYS A 35 22.89 1.09 3.84
CA LYS A 35 21.43 1.12 3.80
C LYS A 35 20.84 0.62 5.13
N LEU A 36 21.34 -0.49 5.67
CA LEU A 36 20.96 -0.98 7.00
C LEU A 36 21.28 0.04 8.09
N ALA A 37 22.50 0.63 8.05
CA ALA A 37 22.87 1.69 8.98
C ALA A 37 21.99 2.93 8.84
N LEU A 38 21.60 3.30 7.62
CA LEU A 38 20.69 4.42 7.36
C LEU A 38 19.28 4.10 7.88
N THR A 39 18.77 2.89 7.66
CA THR A 39 17.51 2.43 8.23
C THR A 39 17.54 2.49 9.76
N THR A 40 18.58 1.89 10.35
CA THR A 40 18.77 1.92 11.81
C THR A 40 18.96 3.36 12.30
N LEU A 41 19.66 4.21 11.55
CA LEU A 41 19.87 5.62 11.88
C LEU A 41 18.56 6.41 11.78
N ILE A 42 17.73 6.17 10.77
CA ILE A 42 16.39 6.75 10.66
C ILE A 42 15.55 6.34 11.87
N PHE A 43 15.52 5.05 12.22
CA PHE A 43 14.85 4.56 13.43
C PHE A 43 15.40 5.24 14.70
N VAL A 44 16.73 5.35 14.83
CA VAL A 44 17.38 5.98 16.00
C VAL A 44 17.17 7.49 16.00
N ILE A 45 17.27 8.18 14.87
CA ILE A 45 17.04 9.63 14.77
C ILE A 45 15.58 9.96 15.09
N VAL A 46 14.63 9.20 14.55
CA VAL A 46 13.21 9.36 14.83
C VAL A 46 12.95 9.10 16.33
N LEU A 47 13.57 8.07 16.90
CA LEU A 47 13.49 7.79 18.34
C LEU A 47 14.15 8.88 19.19
N LEU A 48 15.31 9.43 18.76
CA LEU A 48 16.05 10.49 19.48
C LEU A 48 15.37 11.87 19.33
N ILE A 49 14.78 12.18 18.18
CA ILE A 49 13.95 13.38 18.00
C ILE A 49 12.73 13.25 18.91
N GLY A 50 12.17 12.04 19.01
CA GLY A 50 11.09 11.71 19.91
C GLY A 50 11.40 11.90 21.39
N LEU A 51 12.62 11.63 21.78
CA LEU A 51 13.07 11.73 23.19
C LEU A 51 13.74 13.06 23.52
N GLY A 52 14.10 13.88 22.51
CA GLY A 52 15.04 14.98 22.65
C GLY A 52 14.47 16.41 22.57
N ASN A 53 13.17 16.63 22.63
CA ASN A 53 12.59 17.98 22.65
C ASN A 53 12.03 18.36 24.04
N PRO A 54 12.86 18.71 25.05
CA PRO A 54 12.41 19.20 26.35
C PRO A 54 12.17 20.72 26.37
N GLY A 55 11.91 21.34 25.22
CA GLY A 55 11.79 22.78 25.05
C GLY A 55 10.37 23.30 24.89
N GLY A 56 9.47 23.01 25.85
CA GLY A 56 8.10 23.52 25.79
C GLY A 56 7.37 23.56 27.12
N ILE A 57 8.08 23.74 28.24
CA ILE A 57 7.42 24.04 29.51
C ILE A 57 7.60 25.51 29.81
N LEU A 58 6.71 26.34 29.30
CA LEU A 58 6.29 27.60 29.91
C LEU A 58 4.88 27.92 29.43
N ALA A 59 3.94 27.59 30.31
CA ALA A 59 2.67 28.25 30.59
C ALA A 59 1.86 28.83 29.40
N GLN A 60 0.77 28.15 29.08
CA GLN A 60 -0.50 28.86 28.99
C GLN A 60 -1.63 27.94 29.48
N GLU A 61 -2.25 28.35 30.58
CA GLU A 61 -3.48 27.78 31.11
C GLU A 61 -4.64 28.02 30.17
N ALA A 62 -5.49 27.00 30.08
CA ALA A 62 -6.92 27.04 29.79
C ALA A 62 -7.38 27.41 28.39
N SER A 63 -7.68 26.41 27.60
CA SER A 63 -9.05 26.21 27.10
C SER A 63 -9.23 24.75 26.75
N GLU A 64 -10.10 24.12 27.49
CA GLU A 64 -10.61 22.79 27.25
C GLU A 64 -11.38 22.77 25.91
N ASP A 65 -11.30 21.60 25.27
CA ASP A 65 -12.22 21.12 24.26
C ASP A 65 -12.00 21.60 22.82
N SER A 66 -11.44 20.73 21.98
CA SER A 66 -11.68 20.51 20.55
C SER A 66 -10.50 19.97 19.73
N GLY A 67 -9.34 19.69 20.35
CA GLY A 67 -8.14 19.31 19.59
C GLY A 67 -7.93 17.79 19.36
N LEU A 68 -8.78 16.93 19.90
CA LEU A 68 -8.57 15.47 19.81
C LEU A 68 -9.31 14.82 18.63
N GLU A 69 -10.41 15.42 18.17
CA GLU A 69 -11.17 14.91 17.04
C GLU A 69 -10.49 15.24 15.70
N ASP A 70 -9.77 16.35 15.62
CA ASP A 70 -9.09 16.80 14.38
C ASP A 70 -7.79 16.03 14.10
N ALA A 71 -7.13 15.47 15.12
CA ALA A 71 -5.91 14.67 14.94
C ALA A 71 -6.19 13.21 14.56
N LEU A 72 -7.40 12.73 14.76
CA LEU A 72 -7.84 11.36 14.41
C LEU A 72 -8.48 11.28 13.02
N SER A 73 -8.89 12.41 12.42
CA SER A 73 -9.58 12.45 11.14
C SER A 73 -8.68 12.22 9.92
N GLY A 74 -7.36 12.20 10.09
CA GLY A 74 -6.40 12.00 9.01
C GLY A 74 -6.10 10.54 8.66
N PHE A 75 -6.64 9.57 9.40
CA PHE A 75 -6.38 8.13 9.20
C PHE A 75 -7.63 7.26 9.16
N ASP A 76 -8.80 7.83 9.37
CA ASP A 76 -10.08 7.16 9.19
C ASP A 76 -10.75 7.62 7.90
N ASP A 77 -10.20 7.24 6.76
CA ASP A 77 -11.01 7.15 5.58
C ASP A 77 -11.79 5.83 5.62
N GLU A 78 -13.07 6.04 5.84
CA GLU A 78 -14.22 5.14 5.70
C GLU A 78 -14.82 4.51 6.95
N ALA A 79 -15.10 5.34 7.93
CA ALA A 79 -16.36 5.16 8.63
C ALA A 79 -17.15 6.45 8.38
N SER A 80 -18.17 6.35 7.52
CA SER A 80 -19.18 7.35 7.24
C SER A 80 -19.44 8.29 8.42
N ALA A 81 -18.79 9.44 8.45
CA ALA A 81 -19.18 10.54 9.29
C ALA A 81 -19.62 11.69 8.39
N ASP A 82 -20.79 12.17 8.68
CA ASP A 82 -21.52 13.20 7.98
C ASP A 82 -20.68 14.44 7.65
N GLU A 83 -20.30 14.63 6.40
CA GLU A 83 -19.77 15.89 5.86
C GLU A 83 -20.85 16.99 5.72
N ASP A 84 -22.03 16.80 6.31
CA ASP A 84 -23.14 17.75 6.18
C ASP A 84 -23.04 18.97 7.11
N ASP A 85 -22.06 19.04 8.06
CA ASP A 85 -21.98 20.16 9.02
C ASP A 85 -20.92 21.23 8.70
N ALA A 86 -20.06 21.03 7.71
CA ALA A 86 -19.01 22.00 7.37
C ALA A 86 -19.47 23.16 6.46
N LEU A 87 -20.70 23.15 5.94
CA LEU A 87 -21.24 24.19 5.04
C LEU A 87 -22.38 25.02 5.63
N SER A 88 -22.76 24.83 6.91
CA SER A 88 -23.88 25.57 7.52
C SER A 88 -23.51 26.93 8.14
N GLY A 89 -22.27 27.39 8.00
CA GLY A 89 -21.72 28.60 8.67
C GLY A 89 -21.73 29.91 7.86
N PHE A 90 -22.25 29.94 6.65
CA PHE A 90 -22.31 31.16 5.85
C PHE A 90 -23.75 31.50 5.42
N ASP A 91 -24.60 31.83 6.41
CA ASP A 91 -25.79 32.58 6.17
C ASP A 91 -25.80 33.78 7.12
N ASP A 92 -25.27 34.90 6.68
CA ASP A 92 -25.48 36.19 7.34
C ASP A 92 -26.16 37.14 6.36
N GLY A 93 -27.39 37.43 6.72
CA GLY A 93 -28.27 38.27 5.94
C GLY A 93 -27.88 39.73 5.97
N THR A 94 -28.02 40.40 4.84
CA THR A 94 -28.43 41.82 4.80
C THR A 94 -29.13 42.14 3.50
N ASP A 95 -30.38 42.51 3.68
CA ASP A 95 -31.24 43.49 3.00
C ASP A 95 -30.91 44.09 1.61
N GLU A 96 -31.93 43.88 0.78
CA GLU A 96 -32.55 44.76 -0.24
C GLU A 96 -31.78 45.93 -0.83
N SER A 97 -31.58 45.94 -2.13
CA SER A 97 -32.28 46.85 -3.07
C SER A 97 -31.75 46.72 -4.52
N GLY A 98 -32.63 46.36 -5.42
CA GLY A 98 -32.85 47.10 -6.65
C GLY A 98 -32.01 46.84 -7.90
N SER A 99 -32.66 46.25 -8.86
CA SER A 99 -32.69 46.51 -10.31
C SER A 99 -31.92 45.53 -11.24
N ALA A 100 -32.74 44.71 -11.87
CA ALA A 100 -32.89 44.47 -13.33
C ALA A 100 -31.67 43.99 -14.16
N GLU A 101 -31.88 42.83 -14.82
CA GLU A 101 -31.34 42.40 -16.11
C GLU A 101 -29.91 41.87 -16.13
N ASP A 102 -29.79 40.56 -15.86
CA ASP A 102 -28.99 39.62 -16.64
C ASP A 102 -29.41 38.16 -16.25
N THR A 103 -30.51 37.67 -16.77
CA THR A 103 -31.13 36.40 -16.31
C THR A 103 -30.80 35.19 -17.14
N ASP A 104 -29.94 35.26 -18.18
CA ASP A 104 -29.67 34.10 -19.03
C ASP A 104 -28.29 33.42 -18.72
N ALA A 105 -27.33 34.11 -18.18
CA ALA A 105 -26.02 33.53 -17.87
C ALA A 105 -25.96 32.80 -16.51
N THR A 106 -26.83 33.17 -15.56
CA THR A 106 -26.83 32.61 -14.20
C THR A 106 -27.58 31.27 -14.09
N GLU A 107 -28.59 31.02 -14.92
CA GLU A 107 -29.31 29.74 -14.91
C GLU A 107 -28.53 28.60 -15.59
N GLU A 108 -27.75 28.89 -16.63
CA GLU A 108 -26.89 27.89 -17.26
C GLU A 108 -25.68 27.55 -16.36
N GLU A 109 -25.06 28.53 -15.69
CA GLU A 109 -23.98 28.29 -14.73
C GLU A 109 -24.45 27.51 -13.49
N ALA A 110 -25.64 27.78 -12.98
CA ALA A 110 -26.22 27.02 -11.89
C ALA A 110 -26.56 25.58 -12.30
N SER A 111 -27.03 25.38 -13.54
CA SER A 111 -27.42 24.07 -14.07
C SER A 111 -26.23 23.09 -14.24
N TRP A 112 -25.09 23.54 -14.78
CA TRP A 112 -23.94 22.65 -14.92
C TRP A 112 -23.24 22.40 -13.59
N LYS A 113 -23.15 23.38 -12.68
CA LYS A 113 -22.64 23.17 -11.32
C LYS A 113 -23.50 22.15 -10.56
N GLN A 114 -24.81 22.17 -10.73
CA GLN A 114 -25.74 21.20 -10.14
C GLN A 114 -25.63 19.81 -10.82
N ALA A 115 -25.36 19.76 -12.13
CA ALA A 115 -25.17 18.50 -12.86
C ALA A 115 -23.83 17.82 -12.52
N PHE A 116 -22.82 18.60 -12.07
CA PHE A 116 -21.52 18.11 -11.64
C PHE A 116 -21.34 18.10 -10.11
N SER A 117 -22.37 18.40 -9.35
CA SER A 117 -22.35 18.21 -7.90
C SER A 117 -22.20 16.73 -7.58
N GLY A 118 -21.22 16.38 -6.72
CA GLY A 118 -20.90 14.99 -6.38
C GLY A 118 -19.82 14.34 -7.25
N PHE A 119 -19.24 15.06 -8.21
CA PHE A 119 -18.03 14.63 -8.89
C PHE A 119 -16.80 15.21 -8.19
N SER A 120 -15.85 14.34 -7.90
CA SER A 120 -14.50 14.68 -7.45
C SER A 120 -13.49 13.80 -8.19
N GLY A 121 -12.24 14.19 -8.20
CA GLY A 121 -11.24 13.36 -8.86
C GLY A 121 -9.89 14.01 -8.87
N SER A 122 -8.94 13.32 -9.48
CA SER A 122 -7.61 13.86 -9.69
C SER A 122 -7.05 13.50 -11.06
N THR A 123 -6.19 14.34 -11.55
CA THR A 123 -5.34 14.03 -12.69
C THR A 123 -3.92 14.36 -12.32
N GLY A 124 -2.98 13.58 -12.79
CA GLY A 124 -1.60 13.79 -12.41
C GLY A 124 -0.62 13.10 -13.33
N PHE A 125 0.60 13.18 -12.92
CA PHE A 125 1.73 12.64 -13.63
C PHE A 125 2.74 12.09 -12.65
N SER A 126 3.02 10.79 -12.74
CA SER A 126 4.00 10.14 -11.89
C SER A 126 5.21 9.67 -12.70
N ALA A 127 6.40 9.83 -12.14
CA ALA A 127 7.65 9.41 -12.74
C ALA A 127 8.52 8.66 -11.74
N SER A 128 9.33 7.70 -12.22
CA SER A 128 10.29 6.99 -11.41
C SER A 128 11.59 6.77 -12.16
N TYR A 129 12.71 6.93 -11.47
CA TYR A 129 14.05 6.77 -12.01
C TYR A 129 14.87 5.79 -11.14
N SER A 130 15.18 4.61 -11.68
CA SER A 130 16.09 3.65 -11.04
C SER A 130 17.53 4.13 -11.22
N PHE A 131 18.21 4.43 -10.12
CA PHE A 131 19.61 4.87 -10.14
C PHE A 131 20.59 3.76 -9.75
N ALA A 132 20.09 2.65 -9.23
CA ALA A 132 20.90 1.53 -8.77
C ALA A 132 21.08 0.45 -9.84
N LYS A 133 20.13 0.33 -10.77
CA LYS A 133 20.14 -0.72 -11.79
C LYS A 133 20.92 -0.31 -13.01
N GLU A 134 21.81 -1.19 -13.46
CA GLU A 134 22.55 -0.99 -14.71
C GLU A 134 21.73 -1.47 -15.92
N ALA A 135 21.98 -0.85 -17.07
CA ALA A 135 21.38 -1.30 -18.33
C ALA A 135 21.87 -2.72 -18.66
N PRO A 136 20.99 -3.61 -19.19
CA PRO A 136 21.37 -4.97 -19.53
C PRO A 136 22.47 -4.97 -20.63
N ALA A 137 23.42 -5.89 -20.49
CA ALA A 137 24.47 -6.06 -21.51
C ALA A 137 23.92 -6.64 -22.83
N ASP A 138 22.80 -7.37 -22.77
CA ASP A 138 22.10 -7.96 -23.91
C ASP A 138 20.88 -7.09 -24.24
N ALA A 139 20.88 -6.48 -25.42
CA ALA A 139 19.79 -5.62 -25.89
C ALA A 139 18.44 -6.35 -26.10
N THR A 140 18.40 -7.67 -25.98
CA THR A 140 17.15 -8.44 -26.00
C THR A 140 16.47 -8.57 -24.64
N GLN A 141 17.13 -8.14 -23.57
CA GLN A 141 16.58 -8.14 -22.22
C GLN A 141 15.90 -6.81 -21.92
N ALA A 142 14.85 -6.87 -21.09
CA ALA A 142 14.15 -5.68 -20.62
C ALA A 142 15.08 -4.77 -19.82
N ASP A 143 15.13 -3.49 -20.20
CA ASP A 143 15.94 -2.48 -19.52
C ASP A 143 15.14 -1.79 -18.42
N TRP A 144 15.46 -2.10 -17.17
CA TRP A 144 14.88 -1.50 -15.97
C TRP A 144 15.77 -0.41 -15.35
N SER A 145 16.85 0.02 -16.02
CA SER A 145 17.70 1.12 -15.58
C SER A 145 17.12 2.50 -15.91
N GLY A 146 17.51 3.53 -15.20
CA GLY A 146 17.10 4.90 -15.50
C GLY A 146 15.59 5.12 -15.34
N LEU A 147 14.95 5.75 -16.34
CA LEU A 147 13.50 6.05 -16.30
C LEU A 147 12.69 4.75 -16.36
N THR A 148 11.99 4.41 -15.28
CA THR A 148 11.18 3.19 -15.15
C THR A 148 9.67 3.46 -15.12
N LYS A 149 9.26 4.71 -14.92
CA LYS A 149 7.85 5.15 -14.94
C LYS A 149 7.75 6.55 -15.53
N LEU A 150 6.78 6.76 -16.40
CA LEU A 150 6.39 8.06 -16.93
C LEU A 150 4.89 8.04 -17.24
N ARG A 151 4.09 8.20 -16.19
CA ARG A 151 2.70 7.76 -16.13
C ARG A 151 1.75 8.93 -15.84
N PRO A 152 1.11 9.56 -16.86
CA PRO A 152 -0.10 10.33 -16.61
C PRO A 152 -1.22 9.41 -16.13
N TYR A 153 -2.00 9.90 -15.19
CA TYR A 153 -3.15 9.20 -14.63
C TYR A 153 -4.34 10.12 -14.44
N PHE A 154 -5.50 9.51 -14.34
CA PHE A 154 -6.77 10.17 -14.09
C PHE A 154 -7.60 9.31 -13.16
N SER A 155 -8.19 9.90 -12.12
CA SER A 155 -9.17 9.29 -11.26
C SER A 155 -10.45 10.13 -11.23
N LEU A 156 -11.59 9.48 -11.12
CA LEU A 156 -12.88 10.12 -11.03
C LEU A 156 -13.76 9.37 -10.06
N THR A 157 -14.40 10.09 -9.16
CA THR A 157 -15.38 9.61 -8.20
C THR A 157 -16.68 10.38 -8.40
N TRP A 158 -17.79 9.68 -8.38
CA TRP A 158 -19.12 10.24 -8.37
C TRP A 158 -19.90 9.71 -7.18
N ASP A 159 -20.28 10.60 -6.29
CA ASP A 159 -21.15 10.35 -5.15
C ASP A 159 -22.54 10.94 -5.41
N ALA A 160 -23.58 10.14 -5.21
CA ALA A 160 -24.95 10.58 -5.40
C ALA A 160 -25.85 10.11 -4.26
N LYS A 161 -26.67 11.04 -3.73
CA LYS A 161 -27.74 10.71 -2.77
C LYS A 161 -28.95 10.16 -3.54
N LEU A 162 -29.48 9.04 -3.11
CA LEU A 162 -30.65 8.35 -3.68
C LEU A 162 -31.81 8.38 -2.67
N GLY A 163 -32.45 9.51 -2.53
CA GLY A 163 -33.45 9.78 -1.48
C GLY A 163 -32.81 10.15 -0.14
N GLU A 164 -33.54 9.91 0.96
CA GLU A 164 -33.10 10.35 2.30
C GLU A 164 -32.09 9.40 2.96
N ASN A 165 -32.16 8.10 2.65
CA ASN A 165 -31.44 7.05 3.39
C ASN A 165 -30.47 6.24 2.53
N TRP A 166 -30.26 6.60 1.28
CA TRP A 166 -29.41 5.85 0.37
C TRP A 166 -28.43 6.77 -0.36
N LYS A 167 -27.22 6.28 -0.54
CA LYS A 167 -26.17 6.91 -1.35
C LYS A 167 -25.50 5.85 -2.24
N THR A 168 -24.91 6.30 -3.32
CA THR A 168 -24.10 5.45 -4.20
C THR A 168 -22.79 6.14 -4.51
N ARG A 169 -21.73 5.36 -4.61
CA ARG A 169 -20.41 5.81 -5.10
C ARG A 169 -20.04 5.01 -6.33
N ILE A 170 -19.50 5.69 -7.31
CA ILE A 170 -18.86 5.09 -8.48
C ILE A 170 -17.49 5.76 -8.62
N SER A 171 -16.43 4.99 -8.53
CA SER A 171 -15.07 5.53 -8.73
C SER A 171 -14.26 4.67 -9.67
N GLY A 172 -13.34 5.29 -10.39
CA GLY A 172 -12.46 4.61 -11.32
C GLY A 172 -11.17 5.37 -11.53
N LYS A 173 -10.13 4.65 -11.96
CA LYS A 173 -8.85 5.22 -12.33
C LYS A 173 -8.38 4.67 -13.67
N ALA A 174 -7.58 5.46 -14.38
CA ALA A 174 -6.93 5.04 -15.60
C ALA A 174 -5.54 5.66 -15.72
N PHE A 175 -4.61 4.94 -16.30
CA PHE A 175 -3.29 5.45 -16.62
C PHE A 175 -2.71 4.85 -17.90
N TYR A 176 -1.68 5.51 -18.41
CA TYR A 176 -0.82 4.98 -19.47
C TYR A 176 0.64 5.34 -19.17
N ASP A 177 1.54 4.35 -19.19
CA ASP A 177 2.95 4.54 -18.89
C ASP A 177 3.78 4.62 -20.15
N PHE A 178 4.28 5.83 -20.45
CA PHE A 178 5.09 6.11 -21.62
C PHE A 178 6.53 5.56 -21.51
N ALA A 179 7.01 5.17 -20.32
CA ALA A 179 8.38 4.69 -20.15
C ALA A 179 8.67 3.47 -21.02
N TYR A 180 7.70 2.56 -21.18
CA TYR A 180 7.84 1.38 -22.04
C TYR A 180 8.02 1.72 -23.51
N GLY A 181 7.31 2.75 -24.01
CA GLY A 181 7.45 3.23 -25.39
C GLY A 181 8.72 4.02 -25.66
N MET A 182 9.40 4.54 -24.62
CA MET A 182 10.67 5.26 -24.71
C MET A 182 11.88 4.33 -24.70
N LYS A 183 11.68 3.09 -24.29
CA LYS A 183 12.66 2.00 -24.32
C LYS A 183 12.32 1.02 -25.44
N ASP A 184 13.09 -0.03 -25.60
CA ASP A 184 12.75 -1.09 -26.55
C ASP A 184 11.59 -1.95 -26.01
N ARG A 185 10.36 -1.51 -26.28
CA ARG A 185 9.12 -2.09 -25.76
C ARG A 185 9.00 -3.60 -26.00
N GLU A 186 9.59 -4.10 -27.10
CA GLU A 186 9.51 -5.52 -27.49
C GLU A 186 10.34 -6.42 -26.55
N THR A 187 11.23 -5.85 -25.75
CA THR A 187 12.04 -6.62 -24.77
C THR A 187 11.28 -6.91 -23.47
N PHE A 188 10.19 -6.19 -23.20
CA PHE A 188 9.34 -6.43 -22.02
C PHE A 188 8.37 -7.59 -22.28
N SER A 189 8.11 -8.41 -21.26
CA SER A 189 7.16 -9.51 -21.34
C SER A 189 5.73 -9.02 -21.60
N GLU A 190 4.87 -9.90 -22.13
CA GLU A 190 3.44 -9.58 -22.33
C GLU A 190 2.75 -9.33 -20.99
N GLU A 191 3.13 -10.04 -19.93
CA GLU A 191 2.61 -9.87 -18.58
C GLU A 191 2.93 -8.47 -18.03
N VAL A 192 4.17 -8.00 -18.19
CA VAL A 192 4.56 -6.63 -17.79
C VAL A 192 3.74 -5.59 -18.55
N LEU A 193 3.64 -5.71 -19.87
CA LEU A 193 2.94 -4.72 -20.69
C LEU A 193 1.42 -4.72 -20.42
N SER A 194 0.83 -5.90 -20.14
CA SER A 194 -0.59 -5.97 -19.84
C SER A 194 -0.96 -5.34 -18.49
N GLU A 195 -0.06 -5.47 -17.49
CA GLU A 195 -0.33 -5.10 -16.11
C GLU A 195 0.19 -3.70 -15.72
N LEU A 196 1.27 -3.24 -16.36
CA LEU A 196 1.98 -2.03 -15.93
C LEU A 196 2.03 -0.91 -16.98
N GLU A 197 1.86 -1.20 -18.30
CA GLU A 197 1.88 -0.16 -19.32
C GLU A 197 0.61 0.69 -19.32
N LYS A 198 -0.54 0.06 -19.10
CA LYS A 198 -1.84 0.77 -19.07
C LYS A 198 -2.85 0.02 -18.24
N GLU A 199 -3.68 0.77 -17.56
CA GLU A 199 -4.82 0.23 -16.80
C GLU A 199 -6.01 1.18 -16.92
N ALA A 200 -7.22 0.61 -16.93
CA ALA A 200 -8.46 1.32 -16.70
C ALA A 200 -9.31 0.44 -15.78
N GLU A 201 -9.49 0.86 -14.54
CA GLU A 201 -10.09 0.07 -13.48
C GLU A 201 -11.31 0.80 -12.90
N LEU A 202 -12.42 0.07 -12.74
CA LEU A 202 -13.53 0.47 -11.87
C LEU A 202 -13.10 0.12 -10.43
N ARG A 203 -12.81 1.15 -9.62
CA ARG A 203 -12.39 0.98 -8.23
C ARG A 203 -13.59 0.63 -7.35
N GLU A 204 -14.46 1.53 -7.09
CA GLU A 204 -15.62 1.31 -6.25
C GLU A 204 -16.91 1.46 -7.06
N PHE A 205 -17.86 0.64 -6.74
CA PHE A 205 -19.22 0.72 -7.25
C PHE A 205 -20.18 0.10 -6.24
N TYR A 206 -20.76 0.92 -5.38
CA TYR A 206 -21.65 0.41 -4.34
C TYR A 206 -22.88 1.27 -4.10
N LEU A 207 -23.86 0.66 -3.52
CA LEU A 207 -25.05 1.26 -2.94
C LEU A 207 -25.00 1.07 -1.43
N GLU A 208 -25.13 2.15 -0.67
CA GLU A 208 -25.14 2.14 0.79
C GLU A 208 -26.39 2.83 1.31
N GLY A 209 -26.97 2.32 2.41
CA GLY A 209 -28.13 2.94 3.02
C GLY A 209 -28.54 2.34 4.34
N SER A 210 -29.34 3.10 5.10
CA SER A 210 -29.85 2.76 6.42
C SER A 210 -31.38 2.55 6.35
N PRO A 211 -31.84 1.34 5.92
CA PRO A 211 -33.28 1.06 5.81
C PRO A 211 -33.99 1.10 7.17
N PHE A 212 -33.26 0.88 8.25
CA PHE A 212 -33.73 0.98 9.61
C PHE A 212 -32.67 1.72 10.43
N GLY A 213 -33.07 2.48 11.45
CA GLY A 213 -32.14 3.33 12.23
C GLY A 213 -31.03 2.61 12.99
N SER A 214 -31.01 1.27 13.00
CA SER A 214 -29.97 0.46 13.65
C SER A 214 -29.29 -0.51 12.67
N LEU A 215 -29.57 -0.41 11.36
CA LEU A 215 -29.03 -1.32 10.35
C LEU A 215 -28.55 -0.53 9.14
N ASP A 216 -27.26 -0.62 8.83
CA ASP A 216 -26.68 -0.14 7.59
C ASP A 216 -26.39 -1.32 6.64
N ILE A 217 -26.61 -1.09 5.37
CA ILE A 217 -26.37 -2.07 4.31
C ILE A 217 -25.50 -1.41 3.24
N LYS A 218 -24.39 -2.07 2.86
CA LYS A 218 -23.53 -1.64 1.74
C LYS A 218 -23.36 -2.81 0.76
N LEU A 219 -23.73 -2.59 -0.51
CA LEU A 219 -23.78 -3.63 -1.53
C LEU A 219 -22.96 -3.20 -2.75
N GLY A 220 -22.03 -4.00 -3.19
CA GLY A 220 -21.25 -3.76 -4.41
C GLY A 220 -19.77 -3.85 -4.22
N LYS A 221 -19.02 -3.30 -5.19
CA LYS A 221 -17.54 -3.30 -5.17
C LYS A 221 -17.06 -2.23 -4.20
N GLN A 222 -16.42 -2.66 -3.10
CA GLN A 222 -16.04 -1.82 -1.96
C GLN A 222 -14.82 -2.38 -1.23
N ILE A 223 -14.24 -1.56 -0.36
CA ILE A 223 -13.20 -1.96 0.59
C ILE A 223 -13.85 -2.11 1.98
N VAL A 224 -13.40 -3.12 2.74
CA VAL A 224 -13.71 -3.31 4.15
C VAL A 224 -12.39 -3.52 4.89
N ALA A 225 -11.92 -2.51 5.57
CA ALA A 225 -10.70 -2.59 6.36
C ALA A 225 -11.02 -3.09 7.79
N TRP A 226 -10.28 -4.09 8.24
CA TRP A 226 -10.32 -4.59 9.61
C TRP A 226 -9.00 -4.31 10.33
N GLY A 227 -9.07 -4.22 11.65
CA GLY A 227 -7.89 -4.02 12.46
C GLY A 227 -7.67 -2.57 12.89
N VAL A 228 -6.58 -2.36 13.62
CA VAL A 228 -6.17 -1.05 14.16
C VAL A 228 -4.71 -0.72 13.78
N ALA A 229 -4.03 -1.62 13.09
CA ALA A 229 -2.66 -1.43 12.61
C ALA A 229 -2.62 -0.59 11.34
N ASN A 230 -1.58 0.24 11.19
CA ASN A 230 -1.42 1.14 10.05
C ASN A 230 -0.72 0.46 8.87
N SER A 231 0.32 -0.35 9.13
CA SER A 231 1.22 -0.86 8.08
C SER A 231 1.25 -2.37 7.98
N LEU A 232 1.10 -3.07 9.13
CA LEU A 232 1.13 -4.52 9.19
C LEU A 232 -0.30 -5.06 9.33
N ARG A 233 -0.64 -6.09 8.53
CA ARG A 233 -1.99 -6.67 8.52
C ARG A 233 -2.01 -7.96 9.34
N VAL A 234 -2.93 -8.05 10.33
CA VAL A 234 -3.14 -9.24 11.17
C VAL A 234 -4.56 -9.76 11.03
N VAL A 235 -5.57 -8.95 11.33
CA VAL A 235 -7.00 -9.33 11.19
C VAL A 235 -7.61 -8.84 9.87
N ASP A 236 -6.94 -7.95 9.15
CA ASP A 236 -7.39 -7.38 7.88
C ASP A 236 -7.16 -8.36 6.72
N VAL A 237 -8.17 -9.19 6.44
CA VAL A 237 -8.06 -10.36 5.54
C VAL A 237 -9.12 -10.40 4.44
N LEU A 238 -9.98 -9.37 4.33
CA LEU A 238 -11.13 -9.43 3.41
C LEU A 238 -10.83 -8.85 2.03
N ASN A 239 -9.90 -7.90 1.92
CA ASN A 239 -9.56 -7.28 0.65
C ASN A 239 -8.16 -7.67 0.21
N PRO A 240 -7.98 -8.07 -1.06
CA PRO A 240 -6.67 -8.26 -1.64
C PRO A 240 -5.92 -6.93 -1.79
N THR A 241 -4.63 -7.01 -2.09
CA THR A 241 -3.75 -5.84 -2.21
C THR A 241 -3.05 -5.76 -3.57
N ASP A 242 -2.71 -4.54 -3.98
CA ASP A 242 -1.85 -4.27 -5.14
C ASP A 242 -0.40 -4.12 -4.69
N SER A 243 0.41 -5.13 -4.95
CA SER A 243 1.85 -5.17 -4.65
C SER A 243 2.71 -5.24 -5.91
N ARG A 244 2.16 -4.92 -7.09
CA ARG A 244 2.88 -4.99 -8.38
C ARG A 244 4.16 -4.15 -8.41
N GLU A 245 4.14 -3.01 -7.73
CA GLU A 245 5.30 -2.10 -7.55
C GLU A 245 5.55 -1.92 -6.05
N PHE A 246 6.11 -2.94 -5.41
CA PHE A 246 6.24 -3.05 -3.96
C PHE A 246 6.88 -1.81 -3.30
N GLY A 247 6.15 -1.21 -2.35
CA GLY A 247 6.56 -0.01 -1.64
C GLY A 247 6.39 1.31 -2.41
N MET A 248 6.02 1.27 -3.70
CA MET A 248 5.80 2.46 -4.51
C MET A 248 4.34 2.93 -4.52
N THR A 249 3.40 2.03 -4.23
CA THR A 249 1.99 2.36 -4.07
C THR A 249 1.76 3.01 -2.70
N ASP A 250 0.97 4.06 -2.64
CA ASP A 250 0.58 4.67 -1.38
C ASP A 250 -0.30 3.71 -0.57
N LEU A 251 -0.21 3.77 0.76
CA LEU A 251 -0.89 2.80 1.64
C LEU A 251 -2.41 2.79 1.45
N GLU A 252 -2.99 3.96 1.16
CA GLU A 252 -4.41 4.15 0.88
C GLU A 252 -4.87 3.38 -0.38
N ASP A 253 -4.03 3.33 -1.40
CA ASP A 253 -4.32 2.69 -2.69
C ASP A 253 -3.95 1.20 -2.74
N VAL A 254 -3.33 0.67 -1.70
CA VAL A 254 -2.86 -0.72 -1.66
C VAL A 254 -4.02 -1.71 -1.68
N ARG A 255 -5.14 -1.42 -0.99
CA ARG A 255 -6.29 -2.35 -0.97
C ARG A 255 -7.06 -2.31 -2.28
N LEU A 256 -7.44 -3.50 -2.76
CA LEU A 256 -8.26 -3.66 -3.95
C LEU A 256 -9.73 -3.84 -3.55
N PRO A 257 -10.64 -3.00 -4.04
CA PRO A 257 -12.06 -3.19 -3.77
C PRO A 257 -12.60 -4.42 -4.52
N ILE A 258 -13.46 -5.20 -3.85
CA ILE A 258 -14.11 -6.40 -4.42
C ILE A 258 -15.61 -6.38 -4.13
N ALA A 259 -16.39 -7.11 -4.93
CA ALA A 259 -17.85 -7.13 -4.78
C ALA A 259 -18.26 -7.94 -3.55
N MET A 260 -18.94 -7.27 -2.61
CA MET A 260 -19.41 -7.86 -1.36
C MET A 260 -20.72 -7.24 -0.88
N THR A 261 -21.36 -7.93 0.06
CA THR A 261 -22.47 -7.43 0.88
C THR A 261 -21.95 -7.21 2.28
N LYS A 262 -22.10 -6.01 2.81
CA LYS A 262 -21.78 -5.66 4.20
C LYS A 262 -23.06 -5.25 4.91
N LEU A 263 -23.23 -5.72 6.16
CA LEU A 263 -24.33 -5.39 7.05
C LEU A 263 -23.72 -4.95 8.39
N ASP A 264 -24.08 -3.75 8.85
CA ASP A 264 -23.70 -3.22 10.16
C ASP A 264 -24.97 -3.07 11.01
N TYR A 265 -24.99 -3.76 12.16
CA TYR A 265 -26.09 -3.68 13.09
C TYR A 265 -25.64 -3.10 14.43
N TYR A 266 -26.22 -1.98 14.83
CA TYR A 266 -25.83 -1.21 16.02
C TYR A 266 -26.64 -1.61 17.24
N LEU A 267 -25.96 -1.91 18.36
CA LEU A 267 -26.49 -2.38 19.63
C LEU A 267 -25.82 -1.63 20.81
N GLY A 268 -26.24 -0.41 21.07
CA GLY A 268 -25.61 0.42 22.11
C GLY A 268 -24.14 0.66 21.77
N ASP A 269 -23.22 0.29 22.68
CA ASP A 269 -21.77 0.45 22.51
C ASP A 269 -21.16 -0.62 21.59
N PHE A 270 -21.96 -1.46 20.94
CA PHE A 270 -21.50 -2.53 20.06
C PHE A 270 -22.03 -2.35 18.64
N LYS A 271 -21.20 -2.69 17.67
CA LYS A 271 -21.56 -2.90 16.27
C LYS A 271 -21.29 -4.35 15.90
N LEU A 272 -22.28 -5.03 15.37
CA LEU A 272 -22.13 -6.34 14.74
C LEU A 272 -22.03 -6.13 13.23
N GLU A 273 -20.89 -6.47 12.66
CA GLU A 273 -20.64 -6.42 11.22
C GLU A 273 -20.68 -7.82 10.63
N ALA A 274 -21.36 -7.99 9.49
CA ALA A 274 -21.38 -9.23 8.73
C ALA A 274 -21.06 -8.93 7.27
N VAL A 275 -20.10 -9.66 6.70
CA VAL A 275 -19.63 -9.50 5.32
C VAL A 275 -19.77 -10.82 4.57
N ALA A 276 -20.27 -10.75 3.33
CA ALA A 276 -20.26 -11.84 2.38
C ALA A 276 -19.57 -11.36 1.09
N VAL A 277 -18.40 -11.91 0.77
CA VAL A 277 -17.62 -11.59 -0.42
C VAL A 277 -18.09 -12.48 -1.57
N HIS A 278 -18.52 -11.86 -2.68
CA HIS A 278 -19.09 -12.56 -3.83
C HIS A 278 -18.11 -12.70 -5.00
N GLN A 279 -17.14 -11.80 -5.08
CA GLN A 279 -16.11 -11.79 -6.11
C GLN A 279 -14.80 -12.31 -5.52
N ILE A 280 -14.28 -13.40 -6.09
CA ILE A 280 -12.99 -13.95 -5.68
C ILE A 280 -11.93 -13.31 -6.55
N GLU A 281 -11.10 -12.50 -5.95
CA GLU A 281 -9.90 -11.88 -6.51
C GLU A 281 -8.78 -12.00 -5.49
N PHE A 282 -7.53 -12.00 -5.96
CA PHE A 282 -6.34 -12.17 -5.14
C PHE A 282 -5.40 -10.97 -5.28
N ASN A 283 -4.33 -10.97 -4.50
CA ASN A 283 -3.33 -9.92 -4.58
C ASN A 283 -2.79 -9.78 -6.00
N LYS A 284 -2.75 -8.54 -6.52
CA LYS A 284 -2.00 -8.23 -7.73
C LYS A 284 -0.51 -8.26 -7.37
N SER A 285 0.16 -9.35 -7.72
CA SER A 285 1.60 -9.55 -7.52
C SER A 285 2.40 -8.98 -8.68
N PRO A 286 3.72 -8.72 -8.51
CA PRO A 286 4.57 -8.25 -9.60
C PRO A 286 4.52 -9.20 -10.78
N PRO A 287 4.21 -8.74 -12.02
CA PRO A 287 4.11 -9.60 -13.19
C PRO A 287 5.47 -10.19 -13.56
N PHE A 288 5.43 -11.36 -14.18
CA PHE A 288 6.64 -12.04 -14.66
C PHE A 288 7.44 -11.14 -15.63
N GLY A 289 8.75 -10.99 -15.37
CA GLY A 289 9.65 -10.15 -16.14
C GLY A 289 9.72 -8.70 -15.65
N SER A 290 8.95 -8.33 -14.61
CA SER A 290 9.15 -7.04 -13.94
C SER A 290 10.39 -7.06 -13.05
N ASP A 291 10.93 -5.89 -12.77
CA ASP A 291 12.08 -5.72 -11.88
C ASP A 291 11.75 -5.99 -10.40
N TYR A 292 10.50 -6.22 -10.08
CA TYR A 292 10.02 -6.66 -8.77
C TYR A 292 9.78 -8.18 -8.67
N ASN A 293 9.81 -8.91 -9.80
CA ASN A 293 9.54 -10.34 -9.82
C ASN A 293 10.83 -11.15 -10.01
N PRO A 294 11.28 -11.93 -9.00
CA PRO A 294 12.50 -12.73 -9.09
C PRO A 294 12.36 -14.02 -9.90
N SER A 295 11.14 -14.36 -10.35
CA SER A 295 10.88 -15.62 -11.02
C SER A 295 11.59 -15.71 -12.36
N THR A 296 12.12 -16.90 -12.67
CA THR A 296 12.78 -17.20 -13.96
C THR A 296 11.85 -17.85 -14.98
N GLN A 297 10.60 -18.12 -14.58
CA GLN A 297 9.59 -18.75 -15.41
C GLN A 297 8.19 -18.27 -15.03
N VAL A 298 7.28 -18.28 -15.99
CA VAL A 298 5.85 -18.05 -15.73
C VAL A 298 5.31 -19.23 -14.93
N ILE A 299 4.63 -18.94 -13.82
CA ILE A 299 3.95 -19.94 -12.99
C ILE A 299 2.46 -19.72 -13.13
N THR A 300 1.72 -20.77 -13.52
CA THR A 300 0.26 -20.67 -13.67
C THR A 300 -0.40 -20.54 -12.30
N GLU A 301 -1.23 -19.53 -12.13
CA GLU A 301 -2.08 -19.35 -10.98
C GLU A 301 -3.47 -19.94 -11.23
N VAL A 302 -3.99 -20.67 -10.26
CA VAL A 302 -5.32 -21.28 -10.32
C VAL A 302 -6.26 -20.47 -9.45
N ILE A 303 -7.09 -19.66 -10.11
CA ILE A 303 -8.06 -18.79 -9.46
C ILE A 303 -9.39 -19.55 -9.30
N GLN A 304 -9.99 -19.49 -8.12
CA GLN A 304 -11.31 -20.05 -7.82
C GLN A 304 -12.39 -19.23 -8.52
N GLU A 305 -13.39 -19.89 -9.07
CA GLU A 305 -14.53 -19.22 -9.68
C GLU A 305 -15.37 -18.46 -8.63
N SER A 306 -15.79 -17.26 -8.96
CA SER A 306 -16.76 -16.49 -8.17
C SER A 306 -18.13 -17.17 -8.23
N SER A 307 -18.47 -17.96 -7.23
CA SER A 307 -19.69 -18.74 -7.13
C SER A 307 -20.23 -18.74 -5.71
N SER A 308 -21.49 -19.15 -5.53
CA SER A 308 -22.09 -19.25 -4.19
C SER A 308 -21.39 -20.28 -3.28
N GLU A 309 -20.67 -21.26 -3.85
CA GLU A 309 -19.91 -22.27 -3.09
C GLU A 309 -18.58 -21.70 -2.60
N ASN A 310 -18.03 -20.74 -3.32
CA ASN A 310 -16.77 -20.07 -3.02
C ASN A 310 -16.94 -18.72 -2.29
N THR A 311 -18.17 -18.30 -2.00
CA THR A 311 -18.43 -17.11 -1.19
C THR A 311 -17.62 -17.14 0.11
N GLU A 312 -16.97 -16.04 0.41
CA GLU A 312 -16.24 -15.83 1.67
C GLU A 312 -17.13 -15.11 2.67
N TYR A 313 -16.85 -15.31 3.94
CA TYR A 313 -17.66 -14.75 5.02
C TYR A 313 -16.79 -14.11 6.07
N GLY A 314 -17.22 -12.96 6.55
CA GLY A 314 -16.63 -12.25 7.67
C GLY A 314 -17.67 -11.85 8.72
N LEU A 315 -17.29 -11.90 9.98
CA LEU A 315 -18.08 -11.40 11.11
C LEU A 315 -17.16 -10.63 12.04
N ALA A 316 -17.60 -9.44 12.47
CA ALA A 316 -16.91 -8.70 13.50
C ALA A 316 -17.89 -8.20 14.57
N LEU A 317 -17.48 -8.27 15.82
CA LEU A 317 -18.14 -7.62 16.95
C LEU A 317 -17.20 -6.53 17.45
N ILE A 318 -17.57 -5.28 17.22
CA ILE A 318 -16.79 -4.09 17.52
C ILE A 318 -17.44 -3.39 18.70
N GLY A 319 -16.68 -3.10 19.74
CA GLY A 319 -17.13 -2.38 20.93
C GLY A 319 -16.32 -1.11 21.09
N THR A 320 -17.02 0.02 21.18
CA THR A 320 -16.44 1.35 21.43
C THR A 320 -16.82 1.80 22.82
N PHE A 321 -15.81 1.99 23.67
CA PHE A 321 -16.00 2.29 25.09
C PHE A 321 -15.28 3.60 25.45
N SER A 322 -15.65 4.19 26.58
CA SER A 322 -14.95 5.38 27.07
C SER A 322 -13.48 5.06 27.37
N GLY A 323 -12.56 5.52 26.49
CA GLY A 323 -11.12 5.40 26.67
C GLY A 323 -10.48 4.13 26.14
N TRP A 324 -11.18 3.29 25.38
CA TRP A 324 -10.62 2.13 24.67
C TRP A 324 -11.63 1.51 23.71
N ASP A 325 -11.14 0.90 22.65
CA ASP A 325 -11.92 0.15 21.68
C ASP A 325 -11.39 -1.27 21.58
N ALA A 326 -12.29 -2.23 21.36
CA ALA A 326 -11.90 -3.62 21.13
C ALA A 326 -12.81 -4.30 20.13
N SER A 327 -12.28 -5.23 19.38
CA SER A 327 -13.08 -6.02 18.45
C SER A 327 -12.70 -7.49 18.43
N LEU A 328 -13.66 -8.34 18.06
CA LEU A 328 -13.48 -9.74 17.78
C LEU A 328 -13.86 -10.00 16.33
N HIS A 329 -13.02 -10.73 15.62
CA HIS A 329 -13.16 -11.00 14.19
C HIS A 329 -13.19 -12.50 13.93
N TRP A 330 -13.99 -12.91 12.99
CA TRP A 330 -13.97 -14.24 12.41
C TRP A 330 -14.14 -14.15 10.91
N ALA A 331 -13.34 -14.91 10.15
CA ALA A 331 -13.47 -14.99 8.70
C ALA A 331 -13.25 -16.41 8.18
N GLN A 332 -13.94 -16.74 7.09
CA GLN A 332 -13.65 -17.89 6.24
C GLN A 332 -13.48 -17.38 4.81
N TYR A 333 -12.26 -17.44 4.30
CA TYR A 333 -11.84 -16.80 3.06
C TYR A 333 -10.76 -17.61 2.36
N TYR A 334 -10.39 -17.25 1.14
CA TYR A 334 -9.21 -17.75 0.47
C TYR A 334 -8.01 -16.86 0.78
N ASP A 335 -6.85 -17.47 1.06
CA ASP A 335 -5.61 -16.70 1.27
C ASP A 335 -5.28 -15.91 0.00
N ASP A 336 -5.22 -14.60 0.10
CA ASP A 336 -4.85 -13.70 -1.00
C ASP A 336 -3.41 -13.93 -1.48
N SER A 337 -2.57 -14.55 -0.63
CA SER A 337 -1.22 -14.97 -0.97
C SER A 337 -1.22 -16.41 -1.45
N ALA A 338 -0.78 -16.62 -2.69
CA ALA A 338 -0.69 -17.96 -3.24
C ALA A 338 0.42 -18.79 -2.57
N HIS A 339 0.17 -20.08 -2.38
CA HIS A 339 1.19 -21.09 -2.10
C HIS A 339 1.52 -21.90 -3.35
N PHE A 340 2.71 -22.48 -3.42
CA PHE A 340 3.07 -23.37 -4.53
C PHE A 340 2.54 -24.78 -4.31
N LYS A 341 2.11 -25.40 -5.41
CA LYS A 341 1.79 -26.82 -5.50
C LYS A 341 2.65 -27.49 -6.56
N ILE A 342 3.33 -28.58 -6.20
CA ILE A 342 4.07 -29.41 -7.16
C ILE A 342 3.07 -30.32 -7.87
N THR A 343 2.85 -30.09 -9.16
CA THR A 343 1.91 -30.90 -9.99
C THR A 343 2.60 -32.05 -10.71
N LYS A 344 3.89 -31.88 -11.04
CA LYS A 344 4.68 -32.88 -11.76
C LYS A 344 6.16 -32.73 -11.41
N ILE A 345 6.86 -33.87 -11.35
CA ILE A 345 8.33 -33.87 -11.29
C ILE A 345 8.83 -34.53 -12.57
N THR A 346 9.67 -33.82 -13.34
CA THR A 346 10.29 -34.32 -14.57
C THR A 346 11.79 -34.51 -14.30
N VAL A 347 12.30 -35.74 -14.52
CA VAL A 347 13.73 -36.02 -14.39
C VAL A 347 14.40 -35.74 -15.74
N ILE A 348 15.28 -34.74 -15.80
CA ILE A 348 16.04 -34.39 -17.00
C ILE A 348 17.46 -34.91 -16.83
N PRO A 349 17.95 -35.77 -17.76
CA PRO A 349 19.31 -36.31 -17.70
C PRO A 349 20.35 -35.19 -17.68
N GLY A 350 21.23 -35.18 -16.68
CA GLY A 350 22.28 -34.17 -16.49
C GLY A 350 21.86 -32.92 -15.74
N VAL A 351 20.55 -32.70 -15.53
CA VAL A 351 20.00 -31.56 -14.76
C VAL A 351 19.44 -32.03 -13.42
N GLY A 352 18.75 -33.17 -13.39
CA GLY A 352 18.11 -33.70 -12.18
C GLY A 352 16.58 -33.65 -12.23
N ALA A 353 15.95 -33.65 -11.06
CA ALA A 353 14.50 -33.55 -10.90
C ALA A 353 14.06 -32.10 -10.97
N VAL A 354 13.21 -31.75 -11.93
CA VAL A 354 12.66 -30.40 -12.13
C VAL A 354 11.16 -30.45 -11.82
N PRO A 355 10.67 -29.74 -10.78
CA PRO A 355 9.25 -29.66 -10.45
C PRO A 355 8.53 -28.73 -11.43
N THR A 356 7.29 -29.08 -11.77
CA THR A 356 6.32 -28.15 -12.36
C THR A 356 5.46 -27.61 -11.23
N LEU A 357 5.39 -26.29 -11.10
CA LEU A 357 4.69 -25.58 -10.03
C LEU A 357 3.41 -24.93 -10.56
N GLU A 358 2.39 -24.92 -9.73
CA GLU A 358 1.19 -24.08 -9.85
C GLU A 358 1.06 -23.25 -8.58
N GLN A 359 0.54 -22.04 -8.70
CA GLN A 359 0.11 -21.21 -7.56
C GLN A 359 -1.35 -21.52 -7.25
N ARG A 360 -1.66 -21.71 -5.97
CA ARG A 360 -3.01 -21.99 -5.48
C ARG A 360 -3.27 -21.21 -4.19
N HIS A 361 -4.55 -21.01 -3.88
CA HIS A 361 -5.02 -20.28 -2.72
C HIS A 361 -5.71 -21.23 -1.75
N SER A 362 -5.20 -21.28 -0.52
CA SER A 362 -5.77 -22.11 0.56
C SER A 362 -7.03 -21.47 1.11
N ARG A 363 -8.06 -22.28 1.40
CA ARG A 363 -9.24 -21.78 2.12
C ARG A 363 -8.96 -21.77 3.61
N LEU A 364 -8.89 -20.57 4.18
CA LEU A 364 -8.52 -20.34 5.57
C LEU A 364 -9.74 -20.05 6.44
N THR A 365 -9.59 -20.34 7.73
CA THR A 365 -10.47 -19.86 8.78
C THR A 365 -9.64 -19.05 9.76
N MET A 366 -10.02 -17.80 10.01
CA MET A 366 -9.36 -16.90 10.93
C MET A 366 -10.27 -16.59 12.12
N GLY A 367 -9.69 -16.54 13.31
CA GLY A 367 -10.27 -15.92 14.51
C GLY A 367 -9.28 -14.92 15.07
N GLY A 368 -9.70 -13.68 15.30
CA GLY A 368 -8.82 -12.61 15.74
C GLY A 368 -9.47 -11.62 16.69
N ALA A 369 -8.66 -10.76 17.27
CA ALA A 369 -9.07 -9.69 18.17
C ALA A 369 -8.17 -8.48 18.02
N THR A 370 -8.73 -7.29 18.27
CA THR A 370 -8.00 -6.03 18.30
C THR A 370 -8.27 -5.25 19.57
N LEU A 371 -7.37 -4.37 19.92
CA LEU A 371 -7.46 -3.47 21.06
C LEU A 371 -6.77 -2.15 20.72
N SER A 372 -7.46 -1.04 21.02
CA SER A 372 -6.94 0.32 20.86
C SER A 372 -7.18 1.10 22.14
N ILE A 373 -6.14 1.74 22.69
CA ILE A 373 -6.19 2.46 23.98
C ILE A 373 -5.48 3.80 23.82
N PRO A 374 -6.20 4.92 23.71
CA PRO A 374 -5.62 6.24 23.83
C PRO A 374 -5.15 6.52 25.26
N SER A 375 -3.95 7.07 25.42
CA SER A 375 -3.36 7.43 26.71
C SER A 375 -2.46 8.66 26.59
N GLY A 376 -2.97 9.82 26.93
CA GLY A 376 -2.28 11.09 26.70
C GLY A 376 -2.07 11.30 25.20
N ASN A 377 -0.83 11.52 24.78
CA ASN A 377 -0.47 11.69 23.39
C ASN A 377 -0.11 10.37 22.67
N PHE A 378 -0.41 9.22 23.27
CA PHE A 378 -0.14 7.91 22.71
C PHE A 378 -1.45 7.18 22.39
N LEU A 379 -1.49 6.53 21.24
CA LEU A 379 -2.49 5.53 20.89
C LEU A 379 -1.79 4.16 20.89
N TRP A 380 -2.13 3.30 21.83
CA TRP A 380 -1.61 1.94 21.91
C TRP A 380 -2.51 1.01 21.13
N LYS A 381 -1.91 0.16 20.29
CA LYS A 381 -2.62 -0.76 19.41
C LYS A 381 -2.12 -2.19 19.65
N ALA A 382 -3.02 -3.15 19.62
CA ALA A 382 -2.66 -4.56 19.64
C ALA A 382 -3.61 -5.37 18.78
N GLU A 383 -3.09 -6.34 18.04
CA GLU A 383 -3.85 -7.30 17.26
C GLU A 383 -3.33 -8.70 17.50
N ALA A 384 -4.22 -9.69 17.45
CA ALA A 384 -3.83 -11.09 17.42
C ALA A 384 -4.82 -11.87 16.56
N ALA A 385 -4.33 -12.84 15.78
CA ALA A 385 -5.16 -13.72 14.98
C ALA A 385 -4.57 -15.14 14.94
N LYS A 386 -5.46 -16.12 14.81
CA LYS A 386 -5.10 -17.50 14.50
C LYS A 386 -5.75 -17.89 13.17
N LEU A 387 -4.92 -18.26 12.20
CA LEU A 387 -5.29 -18.72 10.88
C LEU A 387 -5.14 -20.24 10.82
N GLN A 388 -6.09 -20.94 10.21
CA GLN A 388 -6.08 -22.39 10.06
C GLN A 388 -6.39 -22.77 8.61
N GLY A 389 -5.74 -23.82 8.09
CA GLY A 389 -5.99 -24.32 6.75
C GLY A 389 -4.87 -24.04 5.74
N MET A 390 -3.70 -23.56 6.20
CA MET A 390 -2.56 -23.27 5.30
C MET A 390 -2.01 -24.55 4.68
N GLU A 391 -1.75 -24.50 3.38
CA GLU A 391 -1.15 -25.59 2.59
C GLU A 391 0.22 -25.15 2.07
N PHE A 392 1.16 -26.10 1.92
CA PHE A 392 2.51 -25.86 1.41
C PHE A 392 2.96 -26.95 0.44
N ALA A 393 3.89 -26.61 -0.47
CA ALA A 393 4.30 -27.47 -1.59
C ALA A 393 4.89 -28.83 -1.19
N LEU A 394 5.69 -28.88 -0.13
CA LEU A 394 6.43 -30.10 0.24
C LEU A 394 5.74 -30.96 1.31
N VAL A 395 4.75 -30.43 2.03
CA VAL A 395 4.01 -31.15 3.07
C VAL A 395 2.54 -31.15 2.68
N THR A 396 2.09 -32.20 1.99
CA THR A 396 0.76 -32.25 1.37
C THR A 396 -0.25 -33.13 2.11
N ASP A 397 0.16 -33.76 3.20
CA ASP A 397 -0.66 -34.67 4.01
C ASP A 397 -1.35 -34.02 5.21
N LYS A 398 -1.00 -32.78 5.50
CA LYS A 398 -1.62 -31.98 6.56
C LYS A 398 -1.72 -30.51 6.17
N THR A 399 -2.60 -29.78 6.84
CA THR A 399 -2.65 -28.31 6.84
C THR A 399 -2.00 -27.76 8.10
N PHE A 400 -1.56 -26.52 8.03
CA PHE A 400 -0.92 -25.83 9.14
C PHE A 400 -1.82 -24.72 9.68
N ALA A 401 -1.52 -24.30 10.91
CA ALA A 401 -2.06 -23.10 11.50
C ALA A 401 -0.95 -22.07 11.70
N ARG A 402 -1.28 -20.78 11.62
CA ARG A 402 -0.38 -19.68 11.93
C ARG A 402 -1.02 -18.80 13.00
N THR A 403 -0.21 -18.34 13.92
CA THR A 403 -0.59 -17.36 14.93
C THR A 403 0.15 -16.06 14.63
N ASP A 404 -0.61 -15.00 14.38
CA ASP A 404 -0.10 -13.67 14.11
C ASP A 404 -0.39 -12.77 15.30
N ALA A 405 0.55 -11.92 15.68
CA ALA A 405 0.37 -10.92 16.72
C ALA A 405 1.10 -9.63 16.38
N LEU A 406 0.52 -8.51 16.78
CA LEU A 406 1.07 -7.18 16.59
C LEU A 406 0.87 -6.35 17.86
N VAL A 407 1.87 -5.54 18.17
CA VAL A 407 1.76 -4.41 19.08
C VAL A 407 2.27 -3.16 18.39
N GLY A 408 1.59 -2.04 18.58
CA GLY A 408 1.95 -0.77 17.98
C GLY A 408 1.66 0.40 18.89
N THR A 409 2.23 1.52 18.56
CA THR A 409 1.94 2.81 19.20
C THR A 409 2.06 3.93 18.19
N GLU A 410 1.17 4.88 18.31
CA GLU A 410 1.21 6.14 17.60
C GLU A 410 1.37 7.27 18.62
N TYR A 411 2.24 8.22 18.32
CA TYR A 411 2.49 9.38 19.15
C TYR A 411 2.24 10.65 18.36
N SER A 412 1.34 11.49 18.88
CA SER A 412 0.93 12.78 18.29
C SER A 412 1.09 13.96 19.26
N GLY A 413 2.05 13.87 20.20
CA GLY A 413 2.28 14.90 21.21
C GLY A 413 3.13 16.10 20.75
N TRP A 414 3.68 16.08 19.54
CA TRP A 414 4.38 17.22 18.93
C TRP A 414 3.45 17.90 17.94
N SER A 415 3.61 19.23 17.82
CA SER A 415 2.83 20.00 16.86
C SER A 415 3.10 19.50 15.44
N ASP A 416 2.03 19.26 14.68
CA ASP A 416 2.06 18.89 13.27
C ASP A 416 2.96 17.67 12.99
N THR A 417 3.01 16.71 13.95
CA THR A 417 3.88 15.54 13.87
C THR A 417 3.16 14.28 14.31
N SER A 418 3.28 13.21 13.54
CA SER A 418 2.87 11.86 13.91
C SER A 418 4.06 10.89 13.80
N LEU A 419 4.18 9.99 14.78
CA LEU A 419 5.16 8.92 14.80
C LEU A 419 4.47 7.60 15.14
N THR A 420 4.49 6.65 14.22
CA THR A 420 3.94 5.31 14.43
C THR A 420 5.06 4.27 14.46
N LEU A 421 4.99 3.35 15.41
CA LEU A 421 5.88 2.20 15.52
C LEU A 421 5.03 0.94 15.67
N GLU A 422 5.27 -0.06 14.83
CA GLU A 422 4.61 -1.36 14.90
C GLU A 422 5.62 -2.50 14.90
N PHE A 423 5.34 -3.51 15.69
CA PHE A 423 6.08 -4.76 15.76
C PHE A 423 5.13 -5.93 15.62
N GLY A 424 5.34 -6.73 14.58
CA GLY A 424 4.53 -7.89 14.26
C GLY A 424 5.34 -9.19 14.26
N VAL A 425 4.69 -10.27 14.65
CA VAL A 425 5.22 -11.62 14.56
C VAL A 425 4.18 -12.55 13.96
N GLN A 426 4.62 -13.42 13.05
CA GLN A 426 3.85 -14.53 12.48
C GLN A 426 4.58 -15.83 12.86
N HIS A 427 3.88 -16.75 13.52
CA HIS A 427 4.40 -18.03 13.98
C HIS A 427 3.62 -19.19 13.37
N ILE A 428 4.28 -20.06 12.61
CA ILE A 428 3.67 -21.29 12.07
C ILE A 428 3.66 -22.36 13.16
N ASN A 429 2.47 -22.74 13.59
CA ASN A 429 2.29 -23.76 14.60
C ASN A 429 2.66 -25.15 14.07
N ASP A 430 3.27 -25.99 14.91
CA ASP A 430 3.73 -27.35 14.55
C ASP A 430 4.60 -27.35 13.28
N PHE A 431 5.51 -26.35 13.19
CA PHE A 431 6.40 -26.12 12.06
C PHE A 431 7.17 -27.40 11.68
N ASP A 432 7.30 -27.60 10.39
CA ASP A 432 8.10 -28.70 9.82
C ASP A 432 9.30 -28.09 9.07
N VAL A 433 10.51 -28.46 9.45
CA VAL A 433 11.74 -27.93 8.87
C VAL A 433 11.82 -28.12 7.34
N THR A 434 11.07 -29.05 6.76
CA THR A 434 10.99 -29.23 5.29
C THR A 434 10.38 -28.00 4.59
N LEU A 435 9.64 -27.16 5.30
CA LEU A 435 9.06 -25.93 4.78
C LEU A 435 10.13 -24.87 4.45
N GLU A 436 11.30 -24.91 5.09
CA GLU A 436 12.43 -24.03 4.75
C GLU A 436 12.97 -24.33 3.33
N ALA A 437 12.90 -25.60 2.90
CA ALA A 437 13.34 -26.02 1.58
C ALA A 437 12.23 -25.97 0.52
N SER A 438 11.02 -25.51 0.88
CA SER A 438 9.89 -25.36 -0.03
C SER A 438 10.19 -24.26 -1.07
N PRO A 439 9.62 -24.32 -2.29
CA PRO A 439 9.71 -23.25 -3.27
C PRO A 439 9.28 -21.87 -2.73
N ASP A 440 8.37 -21.85 -1.78
CA ASP A 440 7.86 -20.68 -1.06
C ASP A 440 8.56 -20.43 0.28
N SER A 441 9.66 -21.15 0.58
CA SER A 441 10.55 -21.02 1.75
C SER A 441 9.93 -20.34 2.97
N GLN A 442 9.38 -21.14 3.88
CA GLN A 442 8.74 -20.64 5.09
C GLN A 442 9.69 -20.72 6.29
N LEU A 443 9.64 -19.72 7.14
CA LEU A 443 10.29 -19.71 8.45
C LEU A 443 9.25 -19.99 9.54
N GLU A 444 9.67 -20.65 10.63
CA GLU A 444 8.80 -20.87 11.80
C GLU A 444 8.28 -19.54 12.36
N ASP A 445 9.19 -18.57 12.52
CA ASP A 445 8.88 -17.21 12.98
C ASP A 445 9.27 -16.18 11.92
N ARG A 446 8.33 -15.32 11.52
CA ARG A 446 8.60 -14.15 10.70
C ARG A 446 8.28 -12.89 11.52
N ILE A 447 9.27 -12.05 11.68
CA ILE A 447 9.17 -10.79 12.42
C ILE A 447 9.21 -9.63 11.43
N ALA A 448 8.36 -8.64 11.63
CA ALA A 448 8.38 -7.38 10.90
C ALA A 448 8.29 -6.21 11.88
N THR A 449 9.05 -5.17 11.62
CA THR A 449 8.98 -3.90 12.36
C THR A 449 8.81 -2.78 11.36
N THR A 450 7.84 -1.90 11.59
CA THR A 450 7.65 -0.69 10.78
C THR A 450 7.76 0.56 11.63
N VAL A 451 8.21 1.64 11.00
CA VAL A 451 8.19 2.98 11.56
C VAL A 451 7.66 3.93 10.49
N SER A 452 6.72 4.77 10.86
CA SER A 452 6.22 5.87 10.04
C SER A 452 6.39 7.17 10.81
N PHE A 453 6.92 8.18 10.15
CA PHE A 453 7.08 9.53 10.69
C PHE A 453 6.54 10.52 9.68
N MET A 454 5.62 11.37 10.11
CA MET A 454 5.07 12.45 9.31
C MET A 454 5.24 13.76 10.07
N GLN A 455 5.59 14.81 9.34
CA GLN A 455 5.78 16.15 9.88
C GLN A 455 5.37 17.19 8.85
N ASP A 456 4.48 18.08 9.25
CA ASP A 456 4.06 19.20 8.44
C ASP A 456 4.87 20.45 8.78
N TYR A 457 5.17 21.21 7.75
CA TYR A 457 5.92 22.47 7.81
C TYR A 457 5.18 23.57 7.04
N ILE A 458 5.60 24.82 7.26
CA ILE A 458 5.14 26.01 6.50
C ILE A 458 3.61 26.12 6.50
N ASN A 459 3.01 26.10 7.71
CA ASN A 459 1.54 26.13 7.88
C ASN A 459 0.83 25.00 7.09
N GLN A 460 1.34 23.77 7.21
CA GLN A 460 0.77 22.58 6.57
C GLN A 460 0.75 22.64 5.02
N THR A 461 1.72 23.30 4.40
CA THR A 461 1.91 23.31 2.94
C THR A 461 3.09 22.49 2.48
N LEU A 462 3.93 22.00 3.40
CA LEU A 462 5.06 21.11 3.10
C LEU A 462 5.00 19.92 4.05
N HIS A 463 4.80 18.72 3.48
CA HIS A 463 4.62 17.47 4.20
C HIS A 463 5.84 16.58 4.02
N LEU A 464 6.50 16.22 5.10
CA LEU A 464 7.56 15.22 5.13
C LEU A 464 6.97 13.89 5.58
N SER A 465 7.10 12.85 4.78
CA SER A 465 6.75 11.49 5.14
C SER A 465 7.98 10.59 5.06
N MET A 466 8.19 9.78 6.09
CA MET A 466 9.25 8.78 6.15
C MET A 466 8.64 7.46 6.61
N PHE A 467 8.86 6.40 5.85
CA PHE A 467 8.43 5.05 6.18
C PHE A 467 9.61 4.08 6.09
N GLY A 468 9.76 3.25 7.10
CA GLY A 468 10.76 2.19 7.13
C GLY A 468 10.14 0.87 7.55
N MET A 469 10.52 -0.22 6.87
CA MET A 469 10.17 -1.59 7.22
C MET A 469 11.41 -2.45 7.30
N MET A 470 11.53 -3.22 8.36
CA MET A 470 12.57 -4.22 8.56
C MET A 470 11.93 -5.59 8.77
N ILE A 471 12.44 -6.59 8.08
CA ILE A 471 12.06 -8.00 8.23
C ILE A 471 13.16 -8.74 8.98
N GLY A 472 12.77 -9.60 9.93
CA GLY A 472 13.67 -10.27 10.85
C GLY A 472 13.96 -9.44 12.10
N LYS A 473 14.64 -10.03 13.08
CA LYS A 473 14.90 -9.43 14.41
C LYS A 473 15.71 -8.12 14.35
N SER A 474 16.54 -7.97 13.33
CA SER A 474 17.42 -6.80 13.13
C SER A 474 17.52 -6.38 11.66
N GLY A 475 16.53 -6.69 10.85
CA GLY A 475 16.53 -6.42 9.41
C GLY A 475 17.42 -7.38 8.60
N GLN A 476 17.79 -8.53 9.18
CA GLN A 476 18.65 -9.51 8.49
C GLN A 476 17.94 -10.14 7.28
N ASP A 477 16.62 -10.19 7.25
CA ASP A 477 15.85 -10.77 6.14
C ASP A 477 15.53 -9.76 5.04
N GLY A 478 15.87 -8.48 5.25
CA GLY A 478 15.67 -7.40 4.31
C GLY A 478 14.73 -6.31 4.81
N GLY A 479 14.35 -5.39 3.92
CA GLY A 479 13.47 -4.28 4.26
C GLY A 479 13.43 -3.20 3.18
N LEU A 480 12.78 -2.09 3.50
CA LEU A 480 12.73 -0.91 2.63
C LEU A 480 12.62 0.38 3.43
N ASN A 481 12.98 1.47 2.79
CA ASN A 481 12.80 2.83 3.30
C ASN A 481 12.24 3.71 2.18
N ARG A 482 11.17 4.42 2.48
CA ARG A 482 10.57 5.44 1.62
C ARG A 482 10.65 6.78 2.34
N MET A 483 11.10 7.81 1.65
CA MET A 483 11.06 9.18 2.12
C MET A 483 10.50 10.05 1.02
N SER A 484 9.54 10.91 1.35
CA SER A 484 8.94 11.86 0.42
C SER A 484 8.75 13.22 1.06
N LEU A 485 8.78 14.24 0.21
CA LEU A 485 8.39 15.60 0.48
C LEU A 485 7.28 15.97 -0.51
N GLU A 486 6.11 16.32 0.00
CA GLU A 486 5.01 16.87 -0.77
C GLU A 486 4.87 18.36 -0.48
N TYR A 487 4.66 19.15 -1.52
CA TYR A 487 4.46 20.58 -1.42
C TYR A 487 3.16 20.98 -2.12
N ASP A 488 2.26 21.57 -1.36
CA ASP A 488 1.02 22.15 -1.87
C ASP A 488 1.31 23.49 -2.51
N VAL A 489 1.39 23.50 -3.84
CA VAL A 489 1.63 24.71 -4.64
C VAL A 489 0.40 25.62 -4.58
N MET A 490 -0.78 25.02 -4.53
CA MET A 490 -2.10 25.63 -4.29
C MET A 490 -3.06 24.56 -3.80
N ASP A 491 -4.20 24.93 -3.25
CA ASP A 491 -5.19 24.02 -2.64
C ASP A 491 -5.54 22.79 -3.49
N ALA A 492 -5.54 22.93 -4.81
CA ALA A 492 -5.88 21.86 -5.75
C ALA A 492 -4.66 21.20 -6.42
N PHE A 493 -3.42 21.67 -6.19
CA PHE A 493 -2.25 21.19 -6.90
C PHE A 493 -1.06 20.97 -5.98
N SER A 494 -0.65 19.71 -5.86
CA SER A 494 0.52 19.31 -5.10
C SER A 494 1.61 18.69 -5.99
N VAL A 495 2.84 18.74 -5.51
CA VAL A 495 4.00 18.08 -6.10
C VAL A 495 4.74 17.31 -5.03
N THR A 496 5.04 16.05 -5.30
CA THR A 496 5.76 15.15 -4.39
C THR A 496 7.06 14.71 -5.02
N GLY A 497 8.13 14.71 -4.26
CA GLY A 497 9.41 14.12 -4.65
C GLY A 497 9.93 13.21 -3.56
N GLY A 498 10.52 12.06 -3.93
CA GLY A 498 10.98 11.13 -2.91
C GLY A 498 12.00 10.13 -3.40
N VAL A 499 12.45 9.30 -2.46
CA VAL A 499 13.39 8.21 -2.67
C VAL A 499 12.86 6.93 -2.04
N MET A 500 13.00 5.82 -2.77
CA MET A 500 12.76 4.46 -2.30
C MET A 500 14.09 3.72 -2.28
N LEU A 501 14.43 3.13 -1.14
CA LEU A 501 15.63 2.34 -0.92
C LEU A 501 15.25 0.94 -0.46
N TYR A 502 15.72 -0.09 -1.17
CA TYR A 502 15.51 -1.48 -0.82
C TYR A 502 16.75 -2.03 -0.12
N GLN A 503 16.55 -2.67 1.01
CA GLN A 503 17.59 -3.32 1.78
C GLN A 503 17.56 -4.82 1.51
N THR A 504 18.67 -5.36 1.06
CA THR A 504 18.86 -6.81 0.93
C THR A 504 18.96 -7.49 2.28
N GLY A 505 18.60 -8.78 2.31
CA GLY A 505 18.76 -9.64 3.46
C GLY A 505 18.83 -11.11 3.05
N ASP A 506 18.62 -12.00 4.00
CA ASP A 506 18.64 -13.46 3.76
C ASP A 506 17.37 -13.93 3.00
N ASN A 507 16.31 -13.13 2.98
CA ASN A 507 15.09 -13.44 2.22
C ASN A 507 15.34 -13.26 0.71
N ALA A 508 15.02 -14.30 -0.08
CA ALA A 508 15.27 -14.33 -1.53
C ALA A 508 14.56 -13.21 -2.30
N TYR A 509 13.35 -12.81 -1.88
CA TYR A 509 12.62 -11.70 -2.50
C TYR A 509 13.37 -10.38 -2.32
N PHE A 510 13.83 -10.05 -1.10
CA PHE A 510 14.59 -8.83 -0.85
C PHE A 510 16.00 -8.86 -1.47
N GLN A 511 16.58 -10.06 -1.67
CA GLN A 511 17.81 -10.18 -2.47
C GLN A 511 17.59 -9.73 -3.92
N SER A 512 16.44 -10.06 -4.51
CA SER A 512 16.12 -9.66 -5.88
C SER A 512 15.89 -8.16 -6.05
N LEU A 513 15.51 -7.46 -4.97
CA LEU A 513 15.26 -6.02 -4.96
C LEU A 513 16.52 -5.17 -4.71
N ASN A 514 17.72 -5.77 -4.58
CA ASN A 514 18.96 -5.06 -4.22
C ASN A 514 19.27 -3.84 -5.10
N GLU A 515 18.95 -3.91 -6.37
CA GLU A 515 19.24 -2.87 -7.36
C GLU A 515 18.01 -2.04 -7.74
N ASN A 516 16.93 -2.11 -6.95
CA ASN A 516 15.67 -1.42 -7.26
C ASN A 516 15.56 -0.04 -6.59
N ASP A 517 16.64 0.49 -6.03
CA ASP A 517 16.65 1.86 -5.48
C ASP A 517 16.28 2.89 -6.55
N ARG A 518 15.35 3.80 -6.20
CA ARG A 518 14.85 4.78 -7.17
C ARG A 518 14.42 6.10 -6.56
N LEU A 519 14.50 7.13 -7.38
CA LEU A 519 13.82 8.39 -7.13
C LEU A 519 12.41 8.32 -7.72
N PHE A 520 11.46 8.99 -7.11
CA PHE A 520 10.13 9.16 -7.67
C PHE A 520 9.66 10.61 -7.56
N PHE A 521 8.73 10.95 -8.44
CA PHE A 521 8.11 12.26 -8.51
C PHE A 521 6.64 12.07 -8.88
N ASP A 522 5.78 12.85 -8.26
CA ASP A 522 4.35 12.95 -8.60
C ASP A 522 3.93 14.41 -8.67
N ALA A 523 3.02 14.74 -9.56
CA ALA A 523 2.35 16.03 -9.65
C ALA A 523 0.85 15.77 -9.81
N ARG A 524 0.05 16.21 -8.86
CA ARG A 524 -1.39 15.91 -8.75
C ARG A 524 -2.20 17.19 -8.76
N TYR A 525 -3.26 17.21 -9.56
CA TYR A 525 -4.31 18.22 -9.53
C TYR A 525 -5.62 17.55 -9.15
N SER A 526 -6.22 18.00 -8.04
CA SER A 526 -7.50 17.51 -7.51
C SER A 526 -8.62 18.48 -7.82
N PHE A 527 -9.84 18.01 -8.09
CA PHE A 527 -10.99 18.83 -8.45
C PHE A 527 -12.30 18.26 -7.92
#